data_6795ca9e257be8fb8a6ba41e15e33c0a
#
_entry.id   6795ca9e257be8fb8a6ba41e15e33c0a
#
_cell.length_a   1.000
_cell.length_b   1.000
_cell.length_c   1.000
_cell.angle_alpha   90.00
_cell.angle_beta   90.00
_cell.angle_gamma   90.00
#
_symmetry.space_group_name_H-M   'P 1'
#
loop_
_entity.id
_entity.type
_entity.pdbx_description
1 polymer ?
#
loop_
_entity_poly.entity_id
_entity_poly.type
_entity_poly.pdbx_seq_one_letter_code
_entity_poly.pdbx_strand_id
1 'polypeptide(L)'
;MNDTARSEPIKAAVWMIGAMVSFTLMAIAGRSLADQLDTFEIMMYRSFIGIFIVLFFGFFLKTIGEINLNKIRLHFVRNLMHFTGQNLWFYAIIFVPLSQMFAFEFSTPVWVAVMAPFFLSEKLTFSRILAASTGFLGILIVARPDFNQLGLPLIAAASCAIFVASTSVATKLLT
;
A
#
# COMPACT_ATOMS: atom_id res chain seq x y z
N MET A 1 -1.40 13.24 34.68
CA MET A 1 -0.75 11.95 34.42
C MET A 1 -0.36 11.97 32.95
N ASN A 2 0.92 12.31 32.70
CA ASN A 2 1.45 12.41 31.33
C ASN A 2 2.16 11.09 31.01
N ASP A 3 1.43 10.15 30.42
CA ASP A 3 2.05 9.07 29.66
C ASP A 3 2.40 9.64 28.26
N THR A 4 3.55 10.31 28.22
CA THR A 4 4.24 10.55 26.96
C THR A 4 4.64 9.16 26.46
N ALA A 5 3.89 8.65 25.47
CA ALA A 5 4.26 7.45 24.74
C ALA A 5 5.73 7.63 24.29
N ARG A 6 6.63 6.92 24.97
CA ARG A 6 8.07 6.96 24.71
C ARG A 6 8.23 6.45 23.28
N SER A 7 8.51 7.35 22.36
CA SER A 7 8.80 6.95 20.98
C SER A 7 10.01 6.01 21.02
N GLU A 8 9.84 4.76 20.60
CA GLU A 8 10.92 3.78 20.52
C GLU A 8 11.43 3.72 19.07
N PRO A 9 12.26 4.68 18.66
CA PRO A 9 12.65 4.83 17.25
C PRO A 9 13.40 3.62 16.72
N ILE A 10 14.15 2.93 17.58
CA ILE A 10 14.91 1.73 17.19
C ILE A 10 13.95 0.58 16.86
N LYS A 11 12.93 0.34 17.68
CA LYS A 11 11.92 -0.70 17.38
C LYS A 11 11.16 -0.37 16.10
N ALA A 12 10.77 0.89 15.93
CA ALA A 12 10.11 1.34 14.71
C ALA A 12 10.98 1.11 13.47
N ALA A 13 12.28 1.42 13.55
CA ALA A 13 13.23 1.18 12.47
C ALA A 13 13.37 -0.31 12.14
N VAL A 14 13.48 -1.18 13.15
CA VAL A 14 13.55 -2.64 12.93
C VAL A 14 12.29 -3.18 12.24
N TRP A 15 11.10 -2.76 12.68
CA TRP A 15 9.85 -3.15 12.03
C TRP A 15 9.75 -2.63 10.59
N MET A 16 10.23 -1.40 10.35
CA MET A 16 10.25 -0.81 9.02
C MET A 16 11.17 -1.60 8.08
N ILE A 17 12.38 -1.97 8.52
CA ILE A 17 13.30 -2.81 7.73
C ILE A 17 12.66 -4.16 7.42
N GLY A 18 12.04 -4.81 8.42
CA GLY A 18 11.33 -6.07 8.21
C GLY A 18 10.21 -5.95 7.18
N ALA A 19 9.41 -4.88 7.24
CA ALA A 19 8.36 -4.61 6.27
C ALA A 19 8.93 -4.39 4.85
N MET A 20 10.02 -3.61 4.72
CA MET A 20 10.67 -3.36 3.43
C MET A 20 11.22 -4.64 2.80
N VAL A 21 11.88 -5.49 3.60
CA VAL A 21 12.40 -6.78 3.13
C VAL A 21 11.25 -7.69 2.68
N SER A 22 10.21 -7.82 3.49
CA SER A 22 9.03 -8.64 3.15
C SER A 22 8.35 -8.16 1.87
N PHE A 23 8.23 -6.85 1.70
CA PHE A 23 7.61 -6.24 0.53
C PHE A 23 8.45 -6.46 -0.74
N THR A 24 9.77 -6.33 -0.63
CA THR A 24 10.70 -6.59 -1.74
C THR A 24 10.67 -8.07 -2.14
N LEU A 25 10.66 -8.98 -1.17
CA LEU A 25 10.53 -10.42 -1.44
C LEU A 25 9.20 -10.76 -2.11
N MET A 26 8.11 -10.12 -1.69
CA MET A 26 6.79 -10.26 -2.34
C MET A 26 6.84 -9.79 -3.80
N ALA A 27 7.51 -8.69 -4.10
CA ALA A 27 7.64 -8.18 -5.46
C ALA A 27 8.45 -9.14 -6.37
N ILE A 28 9.57 -9.66 -5.85
CA ILE A 28 10.40 -10.64 -6.56
C ILE A 28 9.62 -11.94 -6.80
N ALA A 29 8.96 -12.47 -5.77
CA ALA A 29 8.16 -13.68 -5.87
C ALA A 29 6.98 -13.50 -6.86
N GLY A 30 6.27 -12.38 -6.78
CA GLY A 30 5.17 -12.08 -7.71
C GLY A 30 5.64 -12.02 -9.17
N ARG A 31 6.81 -11.42 -9.42
CA ARG A 31 7.38 -11.39 -10.77
C ARG A 31 7.82 -12.77 -11.25
N SER A 32 8.39 -13.61 -10.38
CA SER A 32 8.82 -14.95 -10.75
C SER A 32 7.67 -15.92 -11.01
N LEU A 33 6.48 -15.66 -10.45
CA LEU A 33 5.28 -16.45 -10.68
C LEU A 33 4.48 -15.99 -11.91
N ALA A 34 4.76 -14.81 -12.44
CA ALA A 34 4.01 -14.22 -13.55
C ALA A 34 4.08 -15.02 -14.87
N ASP A 35 5.08 -15.88 -15.03
CA ASP A 35 5.20 -16.77 -16.18
C ASP A 35 4.28 -18.01 -16.06
N GLN A 36 3.78 -18.31 -14.86
CA GLN A 36 3.00 -19.52 -14.57
C GLN A 36 1.55 -19.21 -14.15
N LEU A 37 1.33 -18.08 -13.50
CA LEU A 37 0.06 -17.68 -12.92
C LEU A 37 -0.31 -16.28 -13.37
N ASP A 38 -1.60 -16.07 -13.63
CA ASP A 38 -2.09 -14.72 -13.87
C ASP A 38 -2.24 -13.92 -12.56
N THR A 39 -2.45 -12.62 -12.70
CA THR A 39 -2.56 -11.71 -11.55
C THR A 39 -3.70 -12.09 -10.61
N PHE A 40 -4.84 -12.58 -11.16
CA PHE A 40 -6.00 -12.97 -10.36
C PHE A 40 -5.74 -14.27 -9.61
N GLU A 41 -5.05 -15.23 -10.22
CA GLU A 41 -4.64 -16.47 -9.57
C GLU A 41 -3.70 -16.21 -8.40
N ILE A 42 -2.67 -15.37 -8.60
CA ILE A 42 -1.75 -14.96 -7.52
C ILE A 42 -2.54 -14.33 -6.37
N MET A 43 -3.47 -13.42 -6.67
CA MET A 43 -4.30 -12.76 -5.67
C MET A 43 -5.23 -13.74 -4.96
N MET A 44 -5.76 -14.73 -5.66
CA MET A 44 -6.62 -15.77 -5.10
C MET A 44 -5.85 -16.64 -4.10
N TYR A 45 -4.73 -17.22 -4.50
CA TYR A 45 -3.90 -18.04 -3.61
C TYR A 45 -3.44 -17.28 -2.38
N ARG A 46 -2.97 -16.04 -2.57
CA ARG A 46 -2.58 -15.16 -1.47
C ARG A 46 -3.74 -14.89 -0.50
N SER A 47 -4.95 -14.67 -1.01
CA SER A 47 -6.14 -14.43 -0.19
C SER A 47 -6.52 -15.66 0.62
N PHE A 48 -6.49 -16.85 0.02
CA PHE A 48 -6.76 -18.11 0.73
C PHE A 48 -5.75 -18.32 1.85
N ILE A 49 -4.45 -18.22 1.55
CA ILE A 49 -3.39 -18.38 2.57
C ILE A 49 -3.56 -17.32 3.67
N GLY A 50 -3.85 -16.07 3.30
CA GLY A 50 -4.08 -14.98 4.25
C GLY A 50 -5.26 -15.24 5.19
N ILE A 51 -6.38 -15.77 4.67
CA ILE A 51 -7.55 -16.14 5.50
C ILE A 51 -7.16 -17.23 6.50
N PHE A 52 -6.46 -18.28 6.07
CA PHE A 52 -6.01 -19.34 6.97
C PHE A 52 -5.11 -18.80 8.09
N ILE A 53 -4.13 -17.95 7.73
CA ILE A 53 -3.22 -17.34 8.71
C ILE A 53 -4.00 -16.48 9.71
N VAL A 54 -4.89 -15.61 9.23
CA VAL A 54 -5.67 -14.71 10.09
C VAL A 54 -6.61 -15.49 11.00
N LEU A 55 -7.29 -16.52 10.50
CA LEU A 55 -8.16 -17.36 11.32
C LEU A 55 -7.36 -18.15 12.36
N PHE A 56 -6.23 -18.71 11.97
CA PHE A 56 -5.36 -19.45 12.88
C PHE A 56 -4.89 -18.56 14.03
N PHE A 57 -4.26 -17.44 13.74
CA PHE A 57 -3.81 -16.52 14.81
C PHE A 57 -4.96 -15.89 15.57
N GLY A 58 -6.06 -15.53 14.91
CA GLY A 58 -7.24 -14.97 15.54
C GLY A 58 -7.87 -15.94 16.55
N PHE A 59 -7.87 -17.25 16.24
CA PHE A 59 -8.34 -18.28 17.17
C PHE A 59 -7.43 -18.40 18.40
N PHE A 60 -6.10 -18.49 18.18
CA PHE A 60 -5.12 -18.63 19.27
C PHE A 60 -5.05 -17.39 20.16
N LEU A 61 -5.15 -16.20 19.58
CA LEU A 61 -5.11 -14.92 20.30
C LEU A 61 -6.48 -14.52 20.87
N LYS A 62 -7.54 -15.29 20.60
CA LYS A 62 -8.94 -15.02 21.03
C LYS A 62 -9.47 -13.66 20.54
N THR A 63 -8.98 -13.17 19.41
CA THR A 63 -9.39 -11.88 18.84
C THR A 63 -10.55 -11.98 17.84
N ILE A 64 -11.01 -13.19 17.51
CA ILE A 64 -12.15 -13.39 16.58
C ILE A 64 -13.43 -12.71 17.09
N GLY A 65 -13.64 -12.66 18.42
CA GLY A 65 -14.80 -12.00 19.04
C GLY A 65 -14.78 -10.46 18.94
N GLU A 66 -13.64 -9.87 18.56
CA GLU A 66 -13.50 -8.41 18.38
C GLU A 66 -13.94 -7.94 16.99
N ILE A 67 -14.30 -8.88 16.10
CA ILE A 67 -14.75 -8.56 14.74
C ILE A 67 -16.02 -7.73 14.82
N ASN A 68 -15.91 -6.47 14.38
CA ASN A 68 -17.02 -5.54 14.36
C ASN A 68 -17.44 -5.26 12.90
N LEU A 69 -18.74 -5.42 12.65
CA LEU A 69 -19.34 -5.17 11.33
C LEU A 69 -19.87 -3.74 11.18
N ASN A 70 -19.60 -2.88 12.15
CA ASN A 70 -19.93 -1.46 12.02
C ASN A 70 -19.21 -0.87 10.80
N LYS A 71 -19.91 0.03 10.10
CA LYS A 71 -19.38 0.66 8.87
C LYS A 71 -19.02 -0.35 7.75
N ILE A 72 -19.72 -1.49 7.65
CA ILE A 72 -19.44 -2.55 6.66
C ILE A 72 -19.33 -2.01 5.21
N ARG A 73 -20.11 -0.99 4.85
CA ARG A 73 -20.04 -0.34 3.54
C ARG A 73 -18.68 0.30 3.30
N LEU A 74 -18.12 0.95 4.31
CA LEU A 74 -16.81 1.59 4.22
C LEU A 74 -15.69 0.54 4.15
N HIS A 75 -15.82 -0.57 4.90
CA HIS A 75 -14.93 -1.73 4.78
C HIS A 75 -14.96 -2.31 3.36
N PHE A 76 -16.14 -2.42 2.75
CA PHE A 76 -16.27 -2.90 1.38
C PHE A 76 -15.56 -1.96 0.39
N VAL A 77 -15.82 -0.66 0.46
CA VAL A 77 -15.15 0.34 -0.40
C VAL A 77 -13.63 0.29 -0.23
N ARG A 78 -13.16 0.27 1.01
CA ARG A 78 -11.72 0.16 1.33
C ARG A 78 -11.11 -1.10 0.71
N ASN A 79 -11.78 -2.25 0.85
CA ASN A 79 -11.28 -3.51 0.32
C ASN A 79 -11.32 -3.55 -1.21
N LEU A 80 -12.34 -2.95 -1.84
CA LEU A 80 -12.43 -2.83 -3.30
C LEU A 80 -11.28 -1.97 -3.84
N MET A 81 -10.99 -0.82 -3.22
CA MET A 81 -9.85 0.03 -3.58
C MET A 81 -8.53 -0.73 -3.42
N HIS A 82 -8.37 -1.44 -2.30
CA HIS A 82 -7.17 -2.23 -2.04
C HIS A 82 -6.99 -3.36 -3.06
N PHE A 83 -8.04 -4.11 -3.35
CA PHE A 83 -8.02 -5.19 -4.35
C PHE A 83 -7.65 -4.66 -5.73
N THR A 84 -8.28 -3.57 -6.16
CA THR A 84 -7.96 -2.93 -7.44
C THR A 84 -6.51 -2.46 -7.50
N GLY A 85 -6.05 -1.77 -6.45
CA GLY A 85 -4.67 -1.30 -6.35
C GLY A 85 -3.67 -2.46 -6.41
N GLN A 86 -3.94 -3.57 -5.73
CA GLN A 86 -3.05 -4.74 -5.75
C GLN A 86 -3.02 -5.44 -7.11
N ASN A 87 -4.15 -5.57 -7.80
CA ASN A 87 -4.16 -6.14 -9.15
C ASN A 87 -3.36 -5.27 -10.13
N LEU A 88 -3.53 -3.95 -10.08
CA LEU A 88 -2.72 -3.02 -10.87
C LEU A 88 -1.23 -3.13 -10.55
N TRP A 89 -0.90 -3.31 -9.28
CA TRP A 89 0.46 -3.47 -8.80
C TRP A 89 1.10 -4.76 -9.35
N PHE A 90 0.42 -5.91 -9.18
CA PHE A 90 0.91 -7.19 -9.70
C PHE A 90 1.02 -7.17 -11.23
N TYR A 91 0.07 -6.56 -11.92
CA TYR A 91 0.17 -6.39 -13.37
C TYR A 91 1.38 -5.53 -13.74
N ALA A 92 1.58 -4.40 -13.08
CA ALA A 92 2.68 -3.48 -13.40
C ALA A 92 4.06 -4.09 -13.14
N ILE A 93 4.28 -4.83 -12.05
CA ILE A 93 5.58 -5.41 -11.73
C ILE A 93 6.08 -6.42 -12.77
N ILE A 94 5.21 -6.97 -13.61
CA ILE A 94 5.60 -7.89 -14.68
C ILE A 94 6.36 -7.13 -15.77
N PHE A 95 5.87 -5.96 -16.13
CA PHE A 95 6.32 -5.22 -17.32
C PHE A 95 7.20 -4.01 -17.00
N VAL A 96 7.06 -3.43 -15.80
CA VAL A 96 7.78 -2.23 -15.38
C VAL A 96 8.96 -2.60 -14.51
N PRO A 97 10.16 -1.98 -14.66
CA PRO A 97 11.27 -2.17 -13.72
C PRO A 97 10.84 -1.93 -12.28
N LEU A 98 11.31 -2.78 -11.34
CA LEU A 98 10.91 -2.67 -9.92
C LEU A 98 11.24 -1.30 -9.32
N SER A 99 12.36 -0.68 -9.75
CA SER A 99 12.73 0.66 -9.31
C SER A 99 11.69 1.72 -9.70
N GLN A 100 11.14 1.62 -10.91
CA GLN A 100 10.08 2.51 -11.37
C GLN A 100 8.76 2.21 -10.66
N MET A 101 8.41 0.93 -10.48
CA MET A 101 7.21 0.54 -9.75
C MET A 101 7.22 1.08 -8.33
N PHE A 102 8.33 0.91 -7.60
CA PHE A 102 8.48 1.49 -6.27
C PHE A 102 8.44 3.01 -6.27
N ALA A 103 8.95 3.67 -7.32
CA ALA A 103 8.83 5.12 -7.44
C ALA A 103 7.36 5.58 -7.46
N PHE A 104 6.52 4.92 -8.27
CA PHE A 104 5.09 5.23 -8.29
C PHE A 104 4.42 4.93 -6.95
N GLU A 105 4.73 3.81 -6.35
CA GLU A 105 4.15 3.42 -5.06
C GLU A 105 4.51 4.40 -3.93
N PHE A 106 5.76 4.83 -3.86
CA PHE A 106 6.20 5.85 -2.91
C PHE A 106 5.62 7.24 -3.19
N SER A 107 4.94 7.46 -4.31
CA SER A 107 4.11 8.65 -4.51
C SER A 107 2.81 8.62 -3.68
N THR A 108 2.44 7.48 -3.11
CA THR A 108 1.22 7.31 -2.29
C THR A 108 1.04 8.40 -1.21
N PRO A 109 2.05 8.82 -0.44
CA PRO A 109 1.91 9.89 0.54
C PRO A 109 1.46 11.23 -0.07
N VAL A 110 1.86 11.52 -1.32
CA VAL A 110 1.43 12.72 -2.04
C VAL A 110 -0.07 12.65 -2.30
N TRP A 111 -0.55 11.51 -2.81
CA TRP A 111 -1.97 11.28 -3.07
C TRP A 111 -2.81 11.31 -1.78
N VAL A 112 -2.31 10.71 -0.69
CA VAL A 112 -2.95 10.81 0.64
C VAL A 112 -3.04 12.27 1.08
N ALA A 113 -1.98 13.06 0.92
CA ALA A 113 -1.99 14.48 1.27
C ALA A 113 -3.03 15.27 0.45
N VAL A 114 -3.15 14.97 -0.85
CA VAL A 114 -4.17 15.59 -1.72
C VAL A 114 -5.60 15.22 -1.30
N MET A 115 -5.82 13.95 -0.93
CA MET A 115 -7.16 13.44 -0.55
C MET A 115 -7.58 13.83 0.87
N ALA A 116 -6.63 14.02 1.79
CA ALA A 116 -6.91 14.26 3.21
C ALA A 116 -7.87 15.44 3.48
N PRO A 117 -7.77 16.61 2.83
CA PRO A 117 -8.70 17.72 3.04
C PRO A 117 -10.13 17.37 2.66
N PHE A 118 -10.32 16.57 1.61
CA PHE A 118 -11.65 16.26 1.08
C PHE A 118 -12.39 15.19 1.89
N PHE A 119 -11.65 14.20 2.40
CA PHE A 119 -12.24 13.02 3.04
C PHE A 119 -12.05 13.01 4.57
N LEU A 120 -10.97 13.58 5.06
CA LEU A 120 -10.60 13.53 6.49
C LEU A 120 -10.80 14.87 7.18
N SER A 121 -11.22 15.91 6.46
CA SER A 121 -11.34 17.30 6.97
C SER A 121 -10.04 17.83 7.62
N GLU A 122 -8.90 17.25 7.24
CA GLU A 122 -7.59 17.66 7.73
C GLU A 122 -7.04 18.81 6.91
N LYS A 123 -6.45 19.79 7.59
CA LYS A 123 -5.77 20.88 6.90
C LYS A 123 -4.43 20.39 6.34
N LEU A 124 -4.19 20.70 5.07
CA LEU A 124 -2.85 20.53 4.48
C LEU A 124 -1.88 21.47 5.17
N THR A 125 -0.91 20.92 5.88
CA THR A 125 0.17 21.73 6.44
C THR A 125 1.30 21.85 5.43
N PHE A 126 1.92 23.02 5.34
CA PHE A 126 3.05 23.25 4.44
C PHE A 126 4.16 22.22 4.62
N SER A 127 4.44 21.82 5.87
CA SER A 127 5.45 20.80 6.18
C SER A 127 5.12 19.43 5.55
N ARG A 128 3.85 19.03 5.54
CA ARG A 128 3.41 17.76 4.90
C ARG A 128 3.56 17.82 3.39
N ILE A 129 3.20 18.94 2.77
CA ILE A 129 3.36 19.14 1.33
C ILE A 129 4.85 19.09 0.97
N LEU A 130 5.67 19.81 1.70
CA LEU A 130 7.12 19.87 1.46
C LEU A 130 7.76 18.48 1.61
N ALA A 131 7.44 17.75 2.68
CA ALA A 131 7.96 16.40 2.91
C ALA A 131 7.53 15.42 1.81
N ALA A 132 6.26 15.45 1.41
CA ALA A 132 5.75 14.59 0.34
C ALA A 132 6.39 14.94 -1.01
N SER A 133 6.52 16.22 -1.33
CA SER A 133 7.12 16.68 -2.59
C SER A 133 8.62 16.38 -2.67
N THR A 134 9.38 16.60 -1.59
CA THR A 134 10.82 16.27 -1.57
C THR A 134 11.05 14.76 -1.64
N GLY A 135 10.26 13.96 -0.94
CA GLY A 135 10.30 12.50 -1.07
C GLY A 135 10.00 12.04 -2.50
N PHE A 136 8.95 12.55 -3.10
CA PHE A 136 8.58 12.23 -4.48
C PHE A 136 9.65 12.62 -5.50
N LEU A 137 10.20 13.83 -5.39
CA LEU A 137 11.31 14.27 -6.25
C LEU A 137 12.55 13.39 -6.10
N GLY A 138 12.90 13.01 -4.86
CA GLY A 138 14.00 12.07 -4.61
C GLY A 138 13.80 10.74 -5.33
N ILE A 139 12.58 10.22 -5.32
CA ILE A 139 12.24 8.97 -5.98
C ILE A 139 12.32 9.10 -7.50
N LEU A 140 11.82 10.19 -8.08
CA LEU A 140 11.93 10.44 -9.52
C LEU A 140 13.40 10.48 -10.00
N ILE A 141 14.28 11.07 -9.21
CA ILE A 141 15.73 11.13 -9.51
C ILE A 141 16.34 9.71 -9.51
N VAL A 142 15.96 8.87 -8.55
CA VAL A 142 16.46 7.49 -8.44
C VAL A 142 15.87 6.57 -9.49
N ALA A 143 14.56 6.61 -9.66
CA ALA A 143 13.84 5.71 -10.56
C ALA A 143 14.03 6.02 -12.03
N ARG A 144 14.30 7.29 -12.38
CA ARG A 144 14.46 7.77 -13.76
C ARG A 144 13.42 7.19 -14.71
N PRO A 145 12.11 7.39 -14.45
CA PRO A 145 11.06 6.78 -15.26
C PRO A 145 11.22 7.21 -16.74
N ASP A 146 11.21 6.22 -17.63
CA ASP A 146 11.23 6.48 -19.06
C ASP A 146 9.80 6.77 -19.54
N PHE A 147 9.48 8.04 -19.69
CA PHE A 147 8.17 8.49 -20.16
C PHE A 147 7.95 8.30 -21.66
N ASN A 148 8.98 7.88 -22.42
CA ASN A 148 8.82 7.61 -23.84
C ASN A 148 8.09 6.29 -24.09
N GLN A 149 8.02 5.40 -23.08
CA GLN A 149 7.30 4.14 -23.12
C GLN A 149 5.99 4.23 -22.35
N LEU A 150 5.16 5.22 -22.67
CA LEU A 150 3.82 5.36 -22.11
C LEU A 150 2.94 4.21 -22.60
N GLY A 151 2.85 3.15 -21.78
CA GLY A 151 2.02 1.97 -22.03
C GLY A 151 1.07 1.68 -20.86
N LEU A 152 0.14 0.76 -21.07
CA LEU A 152 -0.80 0.30 -20.03
C LEU A 152 -0.11 -0.07 -18.71
N PRO A 153 1.07 -0.74 -18.71
CA PRO A 153 1.74 -1.07 -17.45
C PRO A 153 2.17 0.15 -16.64
N LEU A 154 2.63 1.21 -17.28
CA LEU A 154 3.04 2.43 -16.60
C LEU A 154 1.83 3.18 -16.01
N ILE A 155 0.72 3.21 -16.76
CA ILE A 155 -0.55 3.76 -16.27
C ILE A 155 -1.07 2.94 -15.09
N ALA A 156 -0.96 1.62 -15.13
CA ALA A 156 -1.32 0.74 -14.03
C ALA A 156 -0.48 1.03 -12.77
N ALA A 157 0.85 1.21 -12.93
CA ALA A 157 1.75 1.56 -11.83
C ALA A 157 1.37 2.90 -11.18
N ALA A 158 1.11 3.93 -11.98
CA ALA A 158 0.70 5.24 -11.48
C ALA A 158 -0.68 5.18 -10.79
N SER A 159 -1.64 4.47 -11.39
CA SER A 159 -2.99 4.30 -10.84
C SER A 159 -2.98 3.52 -9.53
N CYS A 160 -2.11 2.51 -9.40
CA CYS A 160 -1.93 1.74 -8.18
C CYS A 160 -1.71 2.65 -6.97
N ALA A 161 -0.83 3.65 -7.07
CA ALA A 161 -0.54 4.59 -5.98
C ALA A 161 -1.79 5.35 -5.51
N ILE A 162 -2.67 5.72 -6.44
CA ILE A 162 -3.93 6.41 -6.13
C ILE A 162 -4.89 5.46 -5.37
N PHE A 163 -5.01 4.21 -5.81
CA PHE A 163 -5.86 3.22 -5.13
C PHE A 163 -5.34 2.85 -3.75
N VAL A 164 -4.01 2.74 -3.57
CA VAL A 164 -3.38 2.52 -2.26
C VAL A 164 -3.59 3.72 -1.35
N ALA A 165 -3.47 4.95 -1.86
CA ALA A 165 -3.78 6.16 -1.12
C ALA A 165 -5.26 6.20 -0.67
N SER A 166 -6.19 5.87 -1.59
CA SER A 166 -7.61 5.78 -1.29
C SER A 166 -7.90 4.75 -0.18
N THR A 167 -7.22 3.60 -0.22
CA THR A 167 -7.29 2.57 0.82
C THR A 167 -6.82 3.12 2.17
N SER A 168 -5.72 3.87 2.19
CA SER A 168 -5.16 4.47 3.41
C SER A 168 -6.12 5.50 4.01
N VAL A 169 -6.72 6.36 3.17
CA VAL A 169 -7.73 7.35 3.59
C VAL A 169 -8.99 6.65 4.13
N ALA A 170 -9.50 5.63 3.43
CA ALA A 170 -10.66 4.86 3.89
C ALA A 170 -10.37 4.13 5.21
N THR A 171 -9.15 3.61 5.40
CA THR A 171 -8.73 2.98 6.66
C THR A 171 -8.78 3.99 7.80
N LYS A 172 -8.30 5.21 7.58
CA LYS A 172 -8.35 6.27 8.60
C LYS A 172 -9.77 6.71 8.96
N LEU A 173 -10.73 6.60 8.03
CA LEU A 173 -12.15 6.85 8.30
C LEU A 173 -12.81 5.72 9.11
N LEU A 174 -12.20 4.55 9.15
CA LEU A 174 -12.67 3.40 9.92
C LEU A 174 -12.23 3.44 11.38
N THR A 175 -11.07 4.02 11.64
CA THR A 175 -10.53 4.25 13.01
C THR A 175 -11.12 5.48 13.63
#